data_ebc1f4b1038d439691d118a692770101
#
_entry.id   ebc1f4b1038d439691d118a692770101
#
_cell.length_a   1.000
_cell.length_b   1.000
_cell.length_c   1.000
_cell.angle_alpha   90.00
_cell.angle_beta   90.00
_cell.angle_gamma   90.00
#
_symmetry.space_group_name_H-M   'P 1'
#
loop_
_entity.id
_entity.type
_entity.pdbx_description
1 polymer ?
#
loop_
_entity_poly.entity_id
_entity_poly.type
_entity_poly.pdbx_seq_one_letter_code
_entity_poly.pdbx_strand_id
1 'polypeptide(L)'
;MKEFTRRALLSLAAAAALLSPLAVEASGQWRRGRVRPRGRVATVDPRAGARVSAADPRLLSLAERYSGDTFTIEASTPRGVRVYAVNRPNAETLRAIDAGLAELFAVAHRHGYNAHTNYSDYTVFIGRADRTRDSAGAYSPDVAVGAAQYAGSVYDKGGYVYAAGMVLSMEPAAFLIAEHERDFGRVSNVARYEGEHIILYHNDRRLYAQTADHSRGGSHPIIQ
;
A
#
# COMPACT_ATOMS: atom_id res chain seq x y z
N MET A 1 -20.96 -7.80 53.14
CA MET A 1 -19.99 -8.74 53.76
C MET A 1 -19.55 -9.73 52.70
N LYS A 2 -18.42 -9.60 52.20
CA LYS A 2 -17.30 -10.52 51.97
C LYS A 2 -16.35 -9.90 50.93
N GLU A 3 -15.25 -9.49 51.44
CA GLU A 3 -14.04 -9.13 50.75
C GLU A 3 -13.49 -10.34 49.95
N PHE A 4 -12.88 -10.09 48.78
CA PHE A 4 -11.80 -10.93 48.32
C PHE A 4 -10.69 -10.07 47.66
N THR A 5 -9.62 -10.14 48.30
CA THR A 5 -8.31 -9.58 48.28
C THR A 5 -7.52 -9.95 47.00
N ARG A 6 -6.80 -8.96 46.49
CA ARG A 6 -5.43 -8.92 45.91
C ARG A 6 -4.77 -10.24 45.51
N ARG A 7 -4.19 -10.23 44.31
CA ARG A 7 -2.76 -10.55 44.11
C ARG A 7 -2.25 -10.00 42.79
N ALA A 8 -1.31 -9.07 42.96
CA ALA A 8 -0.38 -8.63 41.90
C ALA A 8 0.69 -9.71 41.75
N LEU A 9 1.14 -9.94 40.52
CA LEU A 9 2.42 -10.57 40.23
C LEU A 9 3.10 -9.84 39.08
N LEU A 10 4.10 -9.08 39.46
CA LEU A 10 5.18 -8.55 38.61
C LEU A 10 6.05 -9.72 38.11
N SER A 11 6.34 -9.75 36.86
CA SER A 11 7.49 -10.48 36.34
C SER A 11 8.24 -9.59 35.32
N LEU A 12 9.29 -8.96 35.80
CA LEU A 12 10.36 -8.40 35.00
C LEU A 12 11.21 -9.55 34.46
N ALA A 13 11.44 -9.59 33.17
CA ALA A 13 12.56 -10.33 32.57
C ALA A 13 13.29 -9.39 31.64
N ALA A 14 14.45 -8.91 32.11
CA ALA A 14 15.45 -8.22 31.31
C ALA A 14 16.28 -9.26 30.55
N ALA A 15 16.37 -9.15 29.24
CA ALA A 15 17.34 -9.88 28.43
C ALA A 15 18.24 -8.86 27.73
N ALA A 16 19.47 -8.75 28.20
CA ALA A 16 20.55 -8.04 27.55
C ALA A 16 21.08 -8.87 26.40
N ALA A 17 21.06 -8.36 25.18
CA ALA A 17 21.74 -8.96 24.03
C ALA A 17 23.01 -8.21 23.73
N LEU A 18 24.11 -8.93 23.76
CA LEU A 18 25.48 -8.50 23.50
C LEU A 18 25.67 -8.21 21.99
N LEU A 19 26.14 -6.99 21.70
CA LEU A 19 26.65 -6.56 20.42
C LEU A 19 28.08 -7.05 20.23
N SER A 20 28.36 -7.76 19.17
CA SER A 20 29.72 -8.00 18.67
C SER A 20 29.82 -7.44 17.24
N PRO A 21 30.77 -6.53 16.96
CA PRO A 21 31.05 -6.11 15.60
C PRO A 21 32.10 -7.03 14.97
N LEU A 22 31.76 -7.70 13.88
CA LEU A 22 32.75 -8.31 13.00
C LEU A 22 33.08 -7.31 11.89
N ALA A 23 34.26 -6.74 12.01
CA ALA A 23 34.92 -6.03 10.92
C ALA A 23 35.49 -7.06 9.93
N VAL A 24 35.06 -6.99 8.68
CA VAL A 24 35.69 -7.69 7.57
C VAL A 24 36.42 -6.64 6.72
N GLU A 25 37.76 -6.64 6.85
CA GLU A 25 38.62 -5.94 5.90
C GLU A 25 38.70 -6.75 4.60
N ALA A 26 38.24 -6.16 3.52
CA ALA A 26 38.47 -6.66 2.17
C ALA A 26 39.45 -5.75 1.43
N SER A 27 40.73 -6.09 1.46
CA SER A 27 41.76 -5.51 0.59
C SER A 27 41.63 -6.12 -0.81
N GLY A 28 41.00 -5.36 -1.75
CA GLY A 28 40.87 -5.74 -3.16
C GLY A 28 41.73 -4.88 -4.06
N GLN A 29 42.74 -5.50 -4.66
CA GLN A 29 43.70 -4.91 -5.61
C GLN A 29 43.03 -4.28 -6.84
N TRP A 30 43.37 -3.04 -7.12
CA TRP A 30 42.96 -2.32 -8.33
C TRP A 30 43.75 -2.84 -9.54
N ARG A 31 43.10 -3.63 -10.41
CA ARG A 31 43.60 -3.86 -11.77
C ARG A 31 43.17 -2.71 -12.68
N ARG A 32 44.14 -1.99 -13.23
CA ARG A 32 43.93 -0.96 -14.28
C ARG A 32 43.39 -1.64 -15.54
N GLY A 33 42.08 -1.51 -15.79
CA GLY A 33 41.41 -1.91 -17.01
C GLY A 33 41.35 -0.75 -18.02
N ARG A 34 41.72 -1.05 -19.27
CA ARG A 34 41.81 -0.14 -20.43
C ARG A 34 40.53 0.68 -20.64
N VAL A 35 40.70 1.97 -20.87
CA VAL A 35 39.67 2.91 -21.33
C VAL A 35 39.17 2.46 -22.72
N ARG A 36 37.89 2.08 -22.83
CA ARG A 36 37.19 1.93 -24.10
C ARG A 36 36.59 3.27 -24.52
N PRO A 37 36.55 3.58 -25.86
CA PRO A 37 36.06 4.88 -26.34
C PRO A 37 34.58 5.08 -26.09
N ARG A 38 34.23 6.32 -25.78
CA ARG A 38 32.90 6.84 -25.51
C ARG A 38 31.89 6.39 -26.58
N GLY A 39 30.98 5.55 -26.22
CA GLY A 39 29.71 5.36 -26.94
C GLY A 39 28.93 6.69 -26.91
N ARG A 40 28.33 7.06 -28.04
CA ARG A 40 27.42 8.20 -28.16
C ARG A 40 26.40 8.15 -27.06
N VAL A 41 26.35 9.19 -26.25
CA VAL A 41 25.23 9.44 -25.35
C VAL A 41 24.02 9.67 -26.25
N ALA A 42 23.06 8.75 -26.22
CA ALA A 42 21.77 8.98 -26.84
C ALA A 42 21.14 10.16 -26.08
N THR A 43 20.99 11.28 -26.74
CA THR A 43 20.17 12.39 -26.24
C THR A 43 18.75 11.90 -26.18
N VAL A 44 18.26 11.69 -24.94
CA VAL A 44 16.84 11.45 -24.68
C VAL A 44 16.11 12.72 -25.11
N ASP A 45 15.25 12.59 -26.11
CA ASP A 45 14.38 13.68 -26.58
C ASP A 45 13.42 14.04 -25.42
N PRO A 46 13.51 15.24 -24.84
CA PRO A 46 12.62 15.66 -23.75
C PRO A 46 11.17 15.84 -24.22
N ARG A 47 10.85 15.63 -25.49
CA ARG A 47 9.51 15.72 -26.08
C ARG A 47 8.83 14.36 -26.27
N ALA A 48 9.50 13.25 -25.99
CA ALA A 48 8.82 11.96 -25.84
C ALA A 48 8.06 11.96 -24.51
N GLY A 49 7.13 12.90 -24.33
CA GLY A 49 6.11 12.84 -23.29
C GLY A 49 5.34 11.55 -23.52
N ALA A 50 5.58 10.56 -22.66
CA ALA A 50 4.69 9.42 -22.56
C ALA A 50 3.27 10.00 -22.52
N ARG A 51 2.44 9.68 -23.52
CA ARG A 51 1.01 9.99 -23.45
C ARG A 51 0.51 9.23 -22.24
N VAL A 52 0.37 9.93 -21.15
CA VAL A 52 -0.27 9.38 -19.97
C VAL A 52 -1.70 9.05 -20.43
N SER A 53 -2.04 7.80 -20.42
CA SER A 53 -3.38 7.36 -20.79
C SER A 53 -4.33 7.95 -19.76
N ALA A 54 -5.32 8.72 -20.20
CA ALA A 54 -6.34 9.28 -19.31
C ALA A 54 -6.90 8.17 -18.40
N ALA A 55 -7.27 8.54 -17.17
CA ALA A 55 -7.88 7.61 -16.22
C ALA A 55 -9.01 6.85 -16.91
N ASP A 56 -9.12 5.55 -16.64
CA ASP A 56 -10.34 4.82 -16.99
C ASP A 56 -11.53 5.55 -16.31
N PRO A 57 -12.48 6.10 -17.08
CA PRO A 57 -13.58 6.90 -16.52
C PRO A 57 -14.41 6.13 -15.49
N ARG A 58 -14.46 4.81 -15.61
CA ARG A 58 -15.19 3.94 -14.68
C ARG A 58 -14.48 3.89 -13.33
N LEU A 59 -13.15 3.72 -13.32
CA LEU A 59 -12.35 3.71 -12.10
C LEU A 59 -12.40 5.07 -11.41
N LEU A 60 -12.29 6.15 -12.18
CA LEU A 60 -12.40 7.51 -11.66
C LEU A 60 -13.77 7.73 -10.98
N SER A 61 -14.85 7.39 -11.67
CA SER A 61 -16.21 7.49 -11.11
C SER A 61 -16.40 6.62 -9.86
N LEU A 62 -15.77 5.45 -9.78
CA LEU A 62 -15.81 4.61 -8.58
C LEU A 62 -15.09 5.29 -7.42
N ALA A 63 -13.85 5.76 -7.65
CA ALA A 63 -13.07 6.42 -6.62
C ALA A 63 -13.79 7.67 -6.07
N GLU A 64 -14.30 8.52 -6.96
CA GLU A 64 -15.05 9.73 -6.60
C GLU A 64 -16.34 9.43 -5.83
N ARG A 65 -17.08 8.41 -6.27
CA ARG A 65 -18.33 8.00 -5.62
C ARG A 65 -18.10 7.47 -4.21
N TYR A 66 -17.04 6.68 -4.01
CA TYR A 66 -16.78 6.07 -2.70
C TYR A 66 -16.12 7.03 -1.71
N SER A 67 -15.21 7.88 -2.16
CA SER A 67 -14.51 8.83 -1.29
C SER A 67 -15.23 10.18 -1.14
N GLY A 68 -16.08 10.55 -2.08
CA GLY A 68 -16.62 11.92 -2.17
C GLY A 68 -15.58 12.96 -2.60
N ASP A 69 -14.40 12.53 -3.01
CA ASP A 69 -13.32 13.38 -3.48
C ASP A 69 -13.34 13.52 -5.00
N THR A 70 -12.63 14.52 -5.53
CA THR A 70 -12.38 14.70 -6.97
C THR A 70 -10.88 14.58 -7.24
N PHE A 71 -10.49 13.66 -8.12
CA PHE A 71 -9.08 13.33 -8.39
C PHE A 71 -8.60 14.10 -9.62
N THR A 72 -7.93 15.22 -9.40
CA THR A 72 -7.46 16.13 -10.47
C THR A 72 -5.96 16.03 -10.76
N ILE A 73 -5.21 15.38 -9.90
CA ILE A 73 -3.76 15.22 -10.03
C ILE A 73 -3.47 13.84 -10.59
N GLU A 74 -2.72 13.82 -11.70
CA GLU A 74 -2.20 12.59 -12.28
C GLU A 74 -0.70 12.50 -12.03
N ALA A 75 -0.23 11.31 -11.65
CA ALA A 75 1.16 10.99 -11.39
C ALA A 75 1.45 9.52 -11.72
N SER A 76 2.69 9.13 -11.68
CA SER A 76 3.07 7.71 -11.65
C SER A 76 4.17 7.48 -10.63
N THR A 77 4.23 6.27 -10.09
CA THR A 77 5.35 5.88 -9.24
C THR A 77 6.60 5.65 -10.07
N PRO A 78 7.80 5.63 -9.48
CA PRO A 78 9.05 5.29 -10.17
C PRO A 78 9.00 3.96 -10.93
N ARG A 79 8.20 3.00 -10.49
CA ARG A 79 8.06 1.68 -11.13
C ARG A 79 6.86 1.55 -12.07
N GLY A 80 6.08 2.62 -12.25
CA GLY A 80 5.06 2.68 -13.29
C GLY A 80 3.63 2.39 -12.83
N VAL A 81 3.34 2.38 -11.52
CA VAL A 81 1.96 2.40 -11.02
C VAL A 81 1.31 3.73 -11.41
N ARG A 82 0.12 3.71 -11.96
CA ARG A 82 -0.66 4.92 -12.23
C ARG A 82 -1.26 5.45 -10.94
N VAL A 83 -1.16 6.75 -10.72
CA VAL A 83 -1.65 7.39 -9.51
C VAL A 83 -2.55 8.56 -9.87
N TYR A 84 -3.73 8.58 -9.28
CA TYR A 84 -4.64 9.74 -9.31
C TYR A 84 -4.84 10.23 -7.88
N ALA A 85 -4.71 11.53 -7.66
CA ALA A 85 -4.75 12.08 -6.31
C ALA A 85 -5.56 13.37 -6.24
N VAL A 86 -6.08 13.66 -5.04
CA VAL A 86 -6.70 14.94 -4.72
C VAL A 86 -5.63 16.02 -4.55
N ASN A 87 -4.62 15.71 -3.76
CA ASN A 87 -3.45 16.55 -3.53
C ASN A 87 -2.22 15.94 -4.19
N ARG A 88 -1.24 16.77 -4.56
CA ARG A 88 -0.01 16.26 -5.19
C ARG A 88 0.76 15.37 -4.21
N PRO A 89 0.91 14.07 -4.52
CA PRO A 89 1.67 13.18 -3.65
C PRO A 89 3.16 13.56 -3.68
N ASN A 90 3.83 13.43 -2.55
CA ASN A 90 5.28 13.61 -2.50
C ASN A 90 6.01 12.37 -3.04
N ALA A 91 7.32 12.50 -3.27
CA ALA A 91 8.12 11.42 -3.85
C ALA A 91 8.24 10.19 -2.92
N GLU A 92 8.20 10.41 -1.60
CA GLU A 92 8.22 9.34 -0.59
C GLU A 92 6.93 8.51 -0.65
N THR A 93 5.77 9.14 -0.77
CA THR A 93 4.48 8.45 -0.96
C THR A 93 4.51 7.54 -2.19
N LEU A 94 5.00 8.06 -3.32
CA LEU A 94 5.08 7.27 -4.57
C LEU A 94 6.05 6.09 -4.41
N ARG A 95 7.20 6.27 -3.74
CA ARG A 95 8.13 5.18 -3.43
C ARG A 95 7.55 4.17 -2.45
N ALA A 96 6.76 4.61 -1.47
CA ALA A 96 6.13 3.72 -0.51
C ALA A 96 5.09 2.79 -1.16
N ILE A 97 4.32 3.28 -2.14
CA ILE A 97 3.43 2.44 -2.95
C ILE A 97 4.23 1.35 -3.66
N ASP A 98 5.33 1.73 -4.34
CA ASP A 98 6.19 0.77 -5.02
C ASP A 98 6.80 -0.25 -4.05
N ALA A 99 7.20 0.18 -2.85
CA ALA A 99 7.77 -0.71 -1.84
C ALA A 99 6.75 -1.75 -1.35
N GLY A 100 5.53 -1.33 -1.05
CA GLY A 100 4.45 -2.24 -0.64
C GLY A 100 4.13 -3.29 -1.71
N LEU A 101 4.02 -2.86 -2.97
CA LEU A 101 3.79 -3.79 -4.09
C LEU A 101 5.00 -4.70 -4.34
N ALA A 102 6.25 -4.20 -4.14
CA ALA A 102 7.45 -5.04 -4.27
C ALA A 102 7.45 -6.19 -3.26
N GLU A 103 7.14 -5.91 -1.99
CA GLU A 103 7.02 -6.92 -0.96
C GLU A 103 5.91 -7.92 -1.29
N LEU A 104 4.75 -7.44 -1.71
CA LEU A 104 3.63 -8.28 -2.12
C LEU A 104 4.02 -9.21 -3.28
N PHE A 105 4.65 -8.68 -4.34
CA PHE A 105 5.04 -9.49 -5.49
C PHE A 105 6.08 -10.57 -5.12
N ALA A 106 7.02 -10.23 -4.23
CA ALA A 106 7.97 -11.20 -3.73
C ALA A 106 7.28 -12.34 -2.94
N VAL A 107 6.24 -12.01 -2.17
CA VAL A 107 5.42 -13.02 -1.47
C VAL A 107 4.61 -13.83 -2.47
N ALA A 108 3.90 -13.19 -3.39
CA ALA A 108 3.09 -13.84 -4.41
C ALA A 108 3.90 -14.88 -5.20
N HIS A 109 5.10 -14.52 -5.66
CA HIS A 109 5.97 -15.44 -6.37
C HIS A 109 6.39 -16.66 -5.53
N ARG A 110 6.60 -16.50 -4.21
CA ARG A 110 6.88 -17.65 -3.32
C ARG A 110 5.71 -18.62 -3.22
N HIS A 111 4.48 -18.12 -3.40
CA HIS A 111 3.26 -18.93 -3.47
C HIS A 111 2.97 -19.47 -4.89
N GLY A 112 3.81 -19.17 -5.88
CA GLY A 112 3.61 -19.56 -7.28
C GLY A 112 2.59 -18.68 -8.01
N TYR A 113 2.19 -17.55 -7.45
CA TYR A 113 1.25 -16.61 -8.05
C TYR A 113 1.99 -15.65 -8.97
N ASN A 114 1.54 -15.55 -10.23
CA ASN A 114 2.21 -14.75 -11.25
C ASN A 114 1.30 -13.74 -11.96
N ALA A 115 -0.03 -13.86 -11.82
CA ALA A 115 -0.96 -12.88 -12.37
C ALA A 115 -0.98 -11.61 -11.52
N HIS A 116 -1.01 -10.45 -12.18
CA HIS A 116 -1.01 -9.13 -11.54
C HIS A 116 0.22 -8.86 -10.65
N THR A 117 1.41 -9.29 -11.07
CA THR A 117 2.68 -9.03 -10.38
C THR A 117 3.53 -7.96 -11.11
N ASN A 118 2.90 -7.10 -11.92
CA ASN A 118 3.55 -5.96 -12.56
C ASN A 118 2.97 -4.65 -12.07
N TYR A 119 3.82 -3.65 -11.87
CA TYR A 119 3.41 -2.32 -11.37
C TYR A 119 2.42 -1.62 -12.30
N SER A 120 2.59 -1.77 -13.62
CA SER A 120 1.72 -1.19 -14.64
C SER A 120 0.29 -1.73 -14.64
N ASP A 121 0.06 -2.86 -13.98
CA ASP A 121 -1.28 -3.45 -13.86
C ASP A 121 -2.16 -2.65 -12.91
N TYR A 122 -1.56 -1.84 -12.02
CA TYR A 122 -2.25 -1.17 -10.92
C TYR A 122 -2.54 0.31 -11.20
N THR A 123 -3.70 0.72 -10.71
CA THR A 123 -4.08 2.12 -10.57
C THR A 123 -4.38 2.42 -9.10
N VAL A 124 -3.74 3.44 -8.55
CA VAL A 124 -3.92 3.85 -7.16
C VAL A 124 -4.56 5.23 -7.11
N PHE A 125 -5.65 5.35 -6.36
CA PHE A 125 -6.27 6.62 -6.04
C PHE A 125 -5.86 7.04 -4.64
N ILE A 126 -5.39 8.28 -4.47
CA ILE A 126 -5.01 8.85 -3.17
C ILE A 126 -6.05 9.90 -2.80
N GLY A 127 -6.98 9.51 -1.94
CA GLY A 127 -8.03 10.37 -1.40
C GLY A 127 -7.53 11.21 -0.23
N ARG A 128 -8.28 12.26 0.13
CA ARG A 128 -7.98 13.04 1.34
C ARG A 128 -8.13 12.17 2.57
N ALA A 129 -7.18 12.33 3.50
CA ALA A 129 -7.34 11.74 4.81
C ALA A 129 -8.54 12.36 5.53
N ASP A 130 -9.33 11.53 6.18
CA ASP A 130 -10.28 12.04 7.16
C ASP A 130 -9.51 12.66 8.34
N ARG A 131 -9.81 13.91 8.62
CA ARG A 131 -9.16 14.66 9.70
C ARG A 131 -9.95 14.62 11.00
N THR A 132 -10.93 13.74 11.12
CA THR A 132 -11.62 13.57 12.39
C THR A 132 -10.65 13.00 13.44
N ARG A 133 -10.82 13.50 14.66
CA ARG A 133 -10.06 12.98 15.79
C ARG A 133 -10.83 11.83 16.41
N ASP A 134 -10.11 10.76 16.75
CA ASP A 134 -10.66 9.71 17.59
C ASP A 134 -10.92 10.20 19.03
N SER A 135 -11.45 9.33 19.86
CA SER A 135 -11.71 9.63 21.27
C SER A 135 -10.46 9.94 22.09
N ALA A 136 -9.28 9.56 21.62
CA ALA A 136 -7.97 9.88 22.20
C ALA A 136 -7.38 11.18 21.67
N GLY A 137 -8.04 11.83 20.70
CA GLY A 137 -7.60 13.07 20.08
C GLY A 137 -6.56 12.90 18.99
N ALA A 138 -6.25 11.66 18.58
CA ALA A 138 -5.40 11.37 17.44
C ALA A 138 -6.16 11.53 16.12
N TYR A 139 -5.49 12.02 15.09
CA TYR A 139 -6.05 12.04 13.75
C TYR A 139 -6.07 10.62 13.17
N SER A 140 -7.22 10.22 12.62
CA SER A 140 -7.26 9.07 11.73
C SER A 140 -6.91 9.53 10.31
N PRO A 141 -5.88 8.96 9.70
CA PRO A 141 -5.53 9.23 8.30
C PRO A 141 -6.33 8.33 7.33
N ASP A 142 -7.48 7.87 7.73
CA ASP A 142 -8.32 7.02 6.91
C ASP A 142 -9.18 7.85 5.97
N VAL A 143 -9.55 7.31 4.81
CA VAL A 143 -10.53 7.89 3.92
C VAL A 143 -11.95 7.54 4.37
N ALA A 144 -12.86 8.49 4.26
CA ALA A 144 -14.28 8.21 4.38
C ALA A 144 -14.76 7.52 3.10
N VAL A 145 -15.33 6.35 3.24
CA VAL A 145 -15.94 5.59 2.13
C VAL A 145 -17.41 5.37 2.38
N GLY A 146 -18.21 5.35 1.31
CA GLY A 146 -19.66 5.15 1.44
C GLY A 146 -20.00 3.81 2.08
N ALA A 147 -20.93 3.80 3.04
CA ALA A 147 -21.34 2.61 3.78
C ALA A 147 -21.88 1.47 2.92
N ALA A 148 -22.35 1.76 1.69
CA ALA A 148 -22.84 0.73 0.78
C ALA A 148 -21.79 -0.37 0.48
N GLN A 149 -20.50 -0.05 0.60
CA GLN A 149 -19.39 -1.00 0.43
C GLN A 149 -19.29 -1.98 1.61
N TYR A 150 -19.69 -1.53 2.80
CA TYR A 150 -19.58 -2.27 4.06
C TYR A 150 -20.94 -2.47 4.73
N ALA A 151 -22.04 -2.38 3.97
CA ALA A 151 -23.39 -2.55 4.50
C ALA A 151 -23.51 -3.86 5.28
N GLY A 152 -23.92 -3.77 6.55
CA GLY A 152 -24.00 -4.89 7.46
C GLY A 152 -22.68 -5.29 8.12
N SER A 153 -21.58 -4.57 7.88
CA SER A 153 -20.32 -4.78 8.60
C SER A 153 -20.30 -4.08 9.96
N VAL A 154 -19.44 -4.54 10.87
CA VAL A 154 -19.23 -3.90 12.18
C VAL A 154 -18.63 -2.49 12.07
N TYR A 155 -18.16 -2.12 10.89
CA TYR A 155 -17.58 -0.82 10.59
C TYR A 155 -18.61 0.19 10.07
N ASP A 156 -19.86 -0.23 9.79
CA ASP A 156 -20.91 0.67 9.34
C ASP A 156 -21.34 1.61 10.48
N LYS A 157 -20.92 2.87 10.40
CA LYS A 157 -21.19 3.92 11.37
C LYS A 157 -22.03 5.05 10.77
N GLY A 158 -23.22 4.70 10.27
CA GLY A 158 -24.19 5.72 9.89
C GLY A 158 -23.94 6.41 8.56
N GLY A 159 -23.56 5.68 7.54
CA GLY A 159 -23.43 6.16 6.16
C GLY A 159 -22.02 6.20 5.62
N TYR A 160 -21.00 6.21 6.49
CA TYR A 160 -19.60 6.19 6.10
C TYR A 160 -18.79 5.27 7.00
N VAL A 161 -17.84 4.59 6.39
CA VAL A 161 -16.81 3.79 7.05
C VAL A 161 -15.46 4.44 6.79
N TYR A 162 -14.60 4.44 7.78
CA TYR A 162 -13.23 4.93 7.64
C TYR A 162 -12.30 3.75 7.44
N ALA A 163 -11.53 3.80 6.37
CA ALA A 163 -10.58 2.75 6.01
C ALA A 163 -9.28 3.37 5.48
N ALA A 164 -8.15 2.75 5.83
CA ALA A 164 -6.85 3.17 5.32
C ALA A 164 -6.73 2.97 3.81
N GLY A 165 -7.45 1.99 3.27
CA GLY A 165 -7.60 1.73 1.84
C GLY A 165 -8.77 0.81 1.55
N MET A 166 -9.06 0.67 0.27
CA MET A 166 -10.05 -0.29 -0.24
C MET A 166 -9.81 -0.61 -1.71
N VAL A 167 -10.07 -1.84 -2.10
CA VAL A 167 -10.08 -2.22 -3.51
C VAL A 167 -11.31 -1.61 -4.20
N LEU A 168 -11.08 -0.93 -5.32
CA LEU A 168 -12.13 -0.34 -6.16
C LEU A 168 -12.58 -1.29 -7.28
N SER A 169 -11.60 -2.00 -7.87
CA SER A 169 -11.82 -2.90 -8.98
C SER A 169 -10.74 -3.98 -9.02
N MET A 170 -11.15 -5.19 -9.38
CA MET A 170 -10.23 -6.29 -9.62
C MET A 170 -9.69 -6.29 -11.06
N GLU A 171 -10.50 -5.82 -12.03
CA GLU A 171 -10.16 -5.78 -13.46
C GLU A 171 -10.82 -4.56 -14.11
N PRO A 172 -10.06 -3.56 -14.53
CA PRO A 172 -8.63 -3.37 -14.26
C PRO A 172 -8.35 -3.16 -12.77
N ALA A 173 -7.17 -3.59 -12.30
CA ALA A 173 -6.81 -3.55 -10.90
C ALA A 173 -6.66 -2.14 -10.37
N ALA A 174 -7.46 -1.78 -9.37
CA ALA A 174 -7.42 -0.45 -8.78
C ALA A 174 -7.80 -0.48 -7.29
N PHE A 175 -7.16 0.37 -6.50
CA PHE A 175 -7.51 0.60 -5.11
C PHE A 175 -7.36 2.06 -4.71
N LEU A 176 -8.10 2.46 -3.67
CA LEU A 176 -8.07 3.75 -3.03
C LEU A 176 -7.25 3.66 -1.74
N ILE A 177 -6.43 4.65 -1.46
CA ILE A 177 -5.70 4.79 -0.19
C ILE A 177 -5.91 6.21 0.36
N ALA A 178 -5.76 6.37 1.67
CA ALA A 178 -5.71 7.68 2.29
C ALA A 178 -4.35 8.36 2.06
N GLU A 179 -4.35 9.67 1.88
CA GLU A 179 -3.11 10.44 1.86
C GLU A 179 -2.43 10.42 3.23
N HIS A 180 -1.09 10.37 3.22
CA HIS A 180 -0.25 10.48 4.41
C HIS A 180 0.89 11.45 4.16
N GLU A 181 1.09 12.39 5.08
CA GLU A 181 2.17 13.36 4.97
C GLU A 181 3.54 12.76 5.33
N ARG A 182 3.58 11.85 6.31
CA ARG A 182 4.83 11.35 6.92
C ARG A 182 4.85 9.86 7.25
N ASP A 183 3.71 9.19 7.29
CA ASP A 183 3.65 7.76 7.59
C ASP A 183 3.71 6.93 6.30
N PHE A 184 4.88 6.86 5.73
CA PHE A 184 5.13 6.11 4.49
C PHE A 184 5.09 4.59 4.72
N GLY A 185 5.36 4.13 5.94
CA GLY A 185 5.19 2.74 6.34
C GLY A 185 3.73 2.31 6.23
N ARG A 186 2.80 3.17 6.65
CA ARG A 186 1.36 2.91 6.50
C ARG A 186 0.96 2.87 5.02
N VAL A 187 1.43 3.81 4.20
CA VAL A 187 1.18 3.79 2.74
C VAL A 187 1.65 2.48 2.10
N SER A 188 2.86 2.04 2.42
CA SER A 188 3.43 0.78 1.93
C SER A 188 2.58 -0.42 2.38
N ASN A 189 2.19 -0.47 3.65
CA ASN A 189 1.36 -1.54 4.19
C ASN A 189 0.00 -1.59 3.50
N VAL A 190 -0.69 -0.45 3.34
CA VAL A 190 -2.00 -0.41 2.68
C VAL A 190 -1.89 -0.87 1.22
N ALA A 191 -0.89 -0.41 0.47
CA ALA A 191 -0.67 -0.87 -0.90
C ALA A 191 -0.45 -2.39 -0.97
N ARG A 192 0.25 -2.97 0.01
CA ARG A 192 0.46 -4.42 0.13
C ARG A 192 -0.83 -5.16 0.45
N TYR A 193 -1.64 -4.67 1.40
CA TYR A 193 -2.89 -5.30 1.81
C TYR A 193 -3.96 -5.26 0.70
N GLU A 194 -4.19 -4.09 0.12
CA GLU A 194 -5.17 -3.95 -0.97
C GLU A 194 -4.72 -4.71 -2.22
N GLY A 195 -3.42 -4.69 -2.52
CA GLY A 195 -2.83 -5.46 -3.60
C GLY A 195 -2.98 -6.97 -3.42
N GLU A 196 -2.94 -7.49 -2.17
CA GLU A 196 -3.14 -8.93 -1.91
C GLU A 196 -4.51 -9.41 -2.34
N HIS A 197 -5.57 -8.64 -2.10
CA HIS A 197 -6.90 -8.99 -2.57
C HIS A 197 -6.93 -9.19 -4.09
N ILE A 198 -6.22 -8.33 -4.83
CA ILE A 198 -6.11 -8.42 -6.30
C ILE A 198 -5.32 -9.66 -6.71
N ILE A 199 -4.16 -9.90 -6.07
CA ILE A 199 -3.35 -11.09 -6.33
C ILE A 199 -4.15 -12.37 -6.10
N LEU A 200 -4.81 -12.49 -4.95
CA LEU A 200 -5.62 -13.66 -4.62
C LEU A 200 -6.79 -13.84 -5.59
N TYR A 201 -7.48 -12.75 -5.94
CA TYR A 201 -8.59 -12.81 -6.89
C TYR A 201 -8.17 -13.38 -8.24
N HIS A 202 -6.97 -13.11 -8.73
CA HIS A 202 -6.50 -13.57 -10.04
C HIS A 202 -5.74 -14.90 -10.01
N ASN A 203 -5.20 -15.32 -8.86
CA ASN A 203 -4.38 -16.51 -8.76
C ASN A 203 -5.04 -17.63 -7.94
N ASP A 204 -5.83 -17.30 -6.89
CA ASP A 204 -6.51 -18.28 -6.04
C ASP A 204 -7.91 -17.77 -5.61
N ARG A 205 -8.88 -17.96 -6.49
CA ARG A 205 -10.28 -17.56 -6.26
C ARG A 205 -10.90 -18.18 -5.02
N ARG A 206 -10.47 -19.38 -4.65
CA ARG A 206 -11.00 -20.07 -3.48
C ARG A 206 -10.52 -19.39 -2.22
N LEU A 207 -9.21 -19.13 -2.12
CA LEU A 207 -8.63 -18.45 -0.97
C LEU A 207 -9.16 -17.02 -0.87
N TYR A 208 -9.25 -16.29 -1.99
CA TYR A 208 -9.89 -14.99 -2.05
C TYR A 208 -11.31 -15.00 -1.47
N ALA A 209 -12.17 -15.93 -1.89
CA ALA A 209 -13.56 -16.02 -1.44
C ALA A 209 -13.67 -16.32 0.08
N GLN A 210 -12.66 -16.97 0.66
CA GLN A 210 -12.62 -17.30 2.08
C GLN A 210 -12.11 -16.14 2.96
N THR A 211 -11.29 -15.24 2.41
CA THR A 211 -10.52 -14.28 3.21
C THR A 211 -10.79 -12.82 2.89
N ALA A 212 -11.42 -12.50 1.78
CA ALA A 212 -11.59 -11.12 1.34
C ALA A 212 -12.61 -10.31 2.15
N ASP A 213 -13.57 -10.96 2.81
CA ASP A 213 -14.60 -10.27 3.58
C ASP A 213 -14.17 -10.07 5.02
N HIS A 214 -13.54 -8.94 5.29
CA HIS A 214 -13.08 -8.56 6.63
C HIS A 214 -14.21 -8.37 7.64
N SER A 215 -15.45 -8.11 7.20
CA SER A 215 -16.61 -8.02 8.08
C SER A 215 -16.99 -9.37 8.68
N ARG A 216 -16.54 -10.45 8.06
CA ARG A 216 -16.77 -11.84 8.49
C ARG A 216 -15.51 -12.55 9.00
N GLY A 217 -14.53 -11.78 9.44
CA GLY A 217 -13.26 -12.33 9.94
C GLY A 217 -12.26 -12.66 8.84
N GLY A 218 -12.36 -12.00 7.70
CA GLY A 218 -11.37 -12.09 6.64
C GLY A 218 -9.97 -11.69 7.10
N SER A 219 -8.97 -12.12 6.36
CA SER A 219 -7.55 -11.94 6.70
C SER A 219 -6.72 -11.75 5.43
N HIS A 220 -5.45 -11.48 5.64
CA HIS A 220 -4.44 -11.38 4.57
C HIS A 220 -3.50 -12.60 4.62
N PRO A 221 -3.91 -13.76 4.07
CA PRO A 221 -3.30 -15.06 4.38
C PRO A 221 -1.89 -15.25 3.84
N ILE A 222 -1.45 -14.47 2.85
CA ILE A 222 -0.10 -14.65 2.27
C ILE A 222 0.90 -13.60 2.75
N ILE A 223 0.45 -12.49 3.36
CA ILE A 223 1.33 -11.40 3.81
C ILE A 223 1.35 -11.21 5.33
N GLN A 224 0.57 -11.96 6.06
CA GLN A 224 0.58 -12.02 7.54
C GLN A 224 1.55 -13.05 8.07
#